data_8af1ad79138f6f8ba69e3fe93c5c53b2
#
_entry.id   8af1ad79138f6f8ba69e3fe93c5c53b2
#
_cell.length_a   1.000
_cell.length_b   1.000
_cell.length_c   1.000
_cell.angle_alpha   90.00
_cell.angle_beta   90.00
_cell.angle_gamma   90.00
#
_symmetry.space_group_name_H-M   'P 1'
#
loop_
_entity.id
_entity.type
_entity.pdbx_description
1 polymer ?
#
loop_
_entity_poly.entity_id
_entity_poly.type
_entity_poly.pdbx_seq_one_letter_code
_entity_poly.pdbx_strand_id
1 'polypeptide(L)'
;IVDHITSNKLTLEWIIETHVHADHLSGAPYLQDKLGGKIGISARIVEVQETFGKIFNEGTEFQRDGSQFDALFQDGDRYKIGELAAFVMATPGHTPACMVHVMGNATFAGDTMFMPDGGSARADFPGGDAGELYDSIEKVLTLPDDMRLFMCHDYGPNGRDIAWETTVADEKAH
;
A
#
# COMPACT_ATOMS: atom_id res chain seq x y z
N ILE A 1 -14.96 11.31 0.28
CA ILE A 1 -14.67 10.39 1.39
C ILE A 1 -15.33 10.93 2.67
N VAL A 2 -14.98 12.14 3.15
CA VAL A 2 -15.53 12.71 4.41
C VAL A 2 -17.06 12.67 4.42
N ASP A 3 -17.71 13.21 3.39
CA ASP A 3 -19.18 13.24 3.30
C ASP A 3 -19.78 11.83 3.31
N HIS A 4 -19.14 10.87 2.65
CA HIS A 4 -19.61 9.48 2.63
C HIS A 4 -19.59 8.86 4.04
N ILE A 5 -18.48 9.02 4.76
CA ILE A 5 -18.31 8.49 6.13
C ILE A 5 -19.33 9.14 7.06
N THR A 6 -19.44 10.48 7.03
CA THR A 6 -20.32 11.24 7.90
C THR A 6 -21.80 10.94 7.63
N SER A 7 -22.22 10.96 6.35
CA SER A 7 -23.63 10.74 5.96
C SER A 7 -24.10 9.32 6.29
N ASN A 8 -23.19 8.34 6.23
CA ASN A 8 -23.50 6.96 6.59
C ASN A 8 -23.26 6.63 8.06
N LYS A 9 -22.87 7.63 8.88
CA LYS A 9 -22.59 7.47 10.32
C LYS A 9 -21.55 6.36 10.60
N LEU A 10 -20.55 6.26 9.73
CA LEU A 10 -19.45 5.32 9.89
C LEU A 10 -18.38 5.92 10.82
N THR A 11 -17.61 5.05 11.44
CA THR A 11 -16.40 5.42 12.20
C THR A 11 -15.17 5.08 11.38
N LEU A 12 -14.28 6.05 11.20
CA LEU A 12 -12.98 5.81 10.57
C LEU A 12 -12.02 5.25 11.63
N GLU A 13 -11.69 3.99 11.54
CA GLU A 13 -10.75 3.34 12.48
C GLU A 13 -9.32 3.42 11.97
N TRP A 14 -9.11 3.20 10.67
CA TRP A 14 -7.81 3.13 10.04
C TRP A 14 -7.74 3.93 8.75
N ILE A 15 -6.58 4.53 8.54
CA ILE A 15 -6.12 5.11 7.29
C ILE A 15 -4.82 4.39 6.97
N ILE A 16 -4.82 3.58 5.93
CA ILE A 16 -3.73 2.67 5.63
C ILE A 16 -2.97 3.13 4.40
N GLU A 17 -1.66 3.24 4.53
CA GLU A 17 -0.74 3.53 3.45
C GLU A 17 -0.03 2.23 3.04
N THR A 18 -0.14 1.85 1.78
CA THR A 18 0.59 0.70 1.23
C THR A 18 2.08 1.01 1.07
N HIS A 19 2.39 2.25 0.70
CA HIS A 19 3.76 2.78 0.56
C HIS A 19 3.73 4.30 0.45
N VAL A 20 4.90 4.93 0.46
CA VAL A 20 5.10 6.36 0.16
C VAL A 20 5.99 6.49 -1.05
N HIS A 21 5.53 7.28 -2.04
CA HIS A 21 6.29 7.59 -3.24
C HIS A 21 6.01 9.03 -3.71
N ALA A 22 6.77 9.49 -4.72
CA ALA A 22 6.79 10.90 -5.11
C ALA A 22 5.67 11.32 -6.06
N ASP A 23 4.95 10.39 -6.67
CA ASP A 23 3.92 10.65 -7.68
C ASP A 23 2.54 10.96 -7.09
N HIS A 24 2.37 10.81 -5.78
CA HIS A 24 1.13 11.15 -5.09
C HIS A 24 1.38 11.79 -3.72
N LEU A 25 0.42 12.59 -3.28
CA LEU A 25 0.34 13.11 -1.91
C LEU A 25 -0.72 12.34 -1.13
N SER A 26 -0.40 11.97 0.11
CA SER A 26 -1.39 11.35 0.99
C SER A 26 -2.38 12.36 1.54
N GLY A 27 -3.68 11.98 1.51
CA GLY A 27 -4.73 12.68 2.23
C GLY A 27 -4.91 12.21 3.68
N ALA A 28 -4.06 11.31 4.17
CA ALA A 28 -4.20 10.69 5.48
C ALA A 28 -4.26 11.69 6.65
N PRO A 29 -3.35 12.68 6.75
CA PRO A 29 -3.41 13.66 7.83
C PRO A 29 -4.70 14.50 7.81
N TYR A 30 -5.19 14.85 6.61
CA TYR A 30 -6.45 15.57 6.45
C TYR A 30 -7.65 14.74 6.93
N LEU A 31 -7.70 13.47 6.54
CA LEU A 31 -8.78 12.57 6.95
C LEU A 31 -8.75 12.34 8.46
N GLN A 32 -7.58 12.16 9.04
CA GLN A 32 -7.40 12.00 10.48
C GLN A 32 -7.87 13.25 11.25
N ASP A 33 -7.54 14.46 10.77
CA ASP A 33 -8.01 15.72 11.38
C ASP A 33 -9.55 15.82 11.36
N LYS A 34 -10.21 15.39 10.28
CA LYS A 34 -11.65 15.50 10.11
C LYS A 34 -12.46 14.40 10.80
N LEU A 35 -11.93 13.20 10.86
CA LEU A 35 -12.71 12.00 11.18
C LEU A 35 -12.08 11.15 12.29
N GLY A 36 -10.87 11.48 12.72
CA GLY A 36 -10.06 10.61 13.59
C GLY A 36 -9.51 9.40 12.83
N GLY A 37 -9.32 8.30 13.55
CA GLY A 37 -8.69 7.09 13.04
C GLY A 37 -7.18 7.09 13.22
N LYS A 38 -6.56 5.95 12.92
CA LYS A 38 -5.12 5.74 13.04
C LYS A 38 -4.49 5.65 11.67
N ILE A 39 -3.36 6.34 11.46
CA ILE A 39 -2.57 6.19 10.23
C ILE A 39 -1.58 5.06 10.46
N GLY A 40 -1.63 4.05 9.56
CA GLY A 40 -0.73 2.89 9.61
C GLY A 40 0.05 2.72 8.32
N ILE A 41 1.33 2.38 8.47
CA ILE A 41 2.26 2.14 7.35
C ILE A 41 3.28 1.06 7.76
N SER A 42 4.10 0.60 6.81
CA SER A 42 5.23 -0.29 7.08
C SER A 42 6.22 0.29 8.08
N ALA A 43 6.73 -0.54 9.00
CA ALA A 43 7.84 -0.18 9.88
C ALA A 43 9.12 0.18 9.10
N ARG A 44 9.27 -0.34 7.87
CA ARG A 44 10.41 0.01 7.00
C ARG A 44 10.30 1.42 6.38
N ILE A 45 9.26 2.19 6.71
CA ILE A 45 9.16 3.60 6.29
C ILE A 45 10.39 4.41 6.69
N VAL A 46 11.03 4.06 7.79
CA VAL A 46 12.25 4.72 8.26
C VAL A 46 13.40 4.64 7.24
N GLU A 47 13.48 3.56 6.47
CA GLU A 47 14.48 3.39 5.40
C GLU A 47 14.20 4.36 4.24
N VAL A 48 12.92 4.54 3.89
CA VAL A 48 12.48 5.50 2.87
C VAL A 48 12.73 6.91 3.33
N GLN A 49 12.36 7.25 4.57
CA GLN A 49 12.59 8.58 5.17
C GLN A 49 14.09 8.92 5.20
N GLU A 50 14.94 7.97 5.57
CA GLU A 50 16.39 8.17 5.60
C GLU A 50 16.97 8.38 4.21
N THR A 51 16.52 7.59 3.23
CA THR A 51 16.98 7.68 1.84
C THR A 51 16.60 9.02 1.23
N PHE A 52 15.31 9.37 1.26
CA PHE A 52 14.83 10.59 0.63
C PHE A 52 15.17 11.84 1.42
N GLY A 53 15.26 11.76 2.75
CA GLY A 53 15.75 12.85 3.58
C GLY A 53 17.19 13.25 3.23
N LYS A 54 18.04 12.31 2.82
CA LYS A 54 19.39 12.61 2.29
C LYS A 54 19.32 13.20 0.88
N ILE A 55 18.54 12.60 -0.01
CA ILE A 55 18.41 13.03 -1.40
C ILE A 55 17.91 14.47 -1.51
N PHE A 56 16.89 14.81 -0.70
CA PHE A 56 16.31 16.16 -0.69
C PHE A 56 16.99 17.12 0.28
N ASN A 57 18.07 16.67 0.93
CA ASN A 57 18.83 17.48 1.91
C ASN A 57 17.91 18.05 3.01
N GLU A 58 16.95 17.25 3.47
CA GLU A 58 16.06 17.61 4.57
C GLU A 58 16.85 17.75 5.87
N GLY A 59 16.59 18.83 6.59
CA GLY A 59 17.24 19.12 7.86
C GLY A 59 16.82 18.18 8.99
N THR A 60 17.25 18.50 10.21
CA THR A 60 16.93 17.73 11.43
C THR A 60 15.47 17.90 11.88
N GLU A 61 14.73 18.81 11.28
CA GLU A 61 13.31 19.05 11.57
C GLU A 61 12.42 17.90 11.08
N PHE A 62 12.85 17.23 9.98
CA PHE A 62 12.17 16.05 9.47
C PHE A 62 12.58 14.80 10.25
N GLN A 63 11.68 14.31 11.10
CA GLN A 63 11.92 13.08 11.87
C GLN A 63 11.88 11.86 10.93
N ARG A 64 12.93 11.03 11.00
CA ARG A 64 13.11 9.85 10.13
C ARG A 64 12.95 8.55 10.91
N ASP A 65 12.02 8.54 11.84
CA ASP A 65 11.80 7.45 12.81
C ASP A 65 10.37 6.87 12.74
N GLY A 66 9.59 7.31 11.73
CA GLY A 66 8.21 6.88 11.57
C GLY A 66 7.22 7.47 12.58
N SER A 67 7.65 8.43 13.40
CA SER A 67 6.80 9.05 14.45
C SER A 67 5.59 9.82 13.92
N GLN A 68 5.52 10.05 12.61
CA GLN A 68 4.37 10.67 11.93
C GLN A 68 3.17 9.72 11.81
N PHE A 69 3.36 8.43 12.09
CA PHE A 69 2.34 7.38 11.93
C PHE A 69 1.96 6.78 13.29
N ASP A 70 0.69 6.43 13.47
CA ASP A 70 0.19 5.84 14.70
C ASP A 70 0.53 4.35 14.83
N ALA A 71 0.76 3.66 13.72
CA ALA A 71 1.13 2.27 13.69
C ALA A 71 2.18 1.99 12.59
N LEU A 72 3.20 1.24 12.98
CA LEU A 72 4.26 0.77 12.10
C LEU A 72 4.15 -0.76 11.99
N PHE A 73 3.60 -1.24 10.87
CA PHE A 73 3.36 -2.66 10.64
C PHE A 73 4.62 -3.41 10.22
N GLN A 74 4.74 -4.64 10.73
CA GLN A 74 5.71 -5.63 10.28
C GLN A 74 5.01 -6.72 9.46
N ASP A 75 5.79 -7.53 8.75
CA ASP A 75 5.26 -8.67 7.99
C ASP A 75 4.46 -9.63 8.88
N GLY A 76 3.24 -9.96 8.47
CA GLY A 76 2.35 -10.84 9.20
C GLY A 76 1.56 -10.21 10.35
N ASP A 77 1.76 -8.93 10.64
CA ASP A 77 0.97 -8.22 11.64
C ASP A 77 -0.53 -8.25 11.31
N ARG A 78 -1.34 -8.25 12.37
CA ARG A 78 -2.80 -8.33 12.28
C ARG A 78 -3.44 -7.14 12.96
N TYR A 79 -4.54 -6.67 12.36
CA TYR A 79 -5.37 -5.64 12.95
C TYR A 79 -6.85 -5.91 12.64
N LYS A 80 -7.74 -5.07 13.13
CA LYS A 80 -9.18 -5.19 12.89
C LYS A 80 -9.76 -3.88 12.38
N ILE A 81 -10.82 -3.99 11.61
CA ILE A 81 -11.72 -2.91 11.21
C ILE A 81 -13.12 -3.36 11.63
N GLY A 82 -13.60 -2.84 12.77
CA GLY A 82 -14.74 -3.44 13.45
C GLY A 82 -14.47 -4.91 13.79
N GLU A 83 -15.30 -5.81 13.28
CA GLU A 83 -15.12 -7.26 13.44
C GLU A 83 -14.30 -7.92 12.31
N LEU A 84 -14.02 -7.18 11.25
CA LEU A 84 -13.25 -7.69 10.12
C LEU A 84 -11.77 -7.82 10.50
N ALA A 85 -11.24 -9.02 10.42
CA ALA A 85 -9.81 -9.25 10.59
C ALA A 85 -9.04 -8.88 9.33
N ALA A 86 -7.92 -8.20 9.51
CA ALA A 86 -6.97 -7.86 8.47
C ALA A 86 -5.55 -8.29 8.86
N PHE A 87 -4.72 -8.54 7.87
CA PHE A 87 -3.29 -8.77 8.07
C PHE A 87 -2.49 -8.12 6.96
N VAL A 88 -1.19 -7.95 7.20
CA VAL A 88 -0.27 -7.34 6.25
C VAL A 88 0.76 -8.34 5.75
N MET A 89 1.18 -8.16 4.51
CA MET A 89 2.30 -8.86 3.89
C MET A 89 3.32 -7.80 3.46
N ALA A 90 4.55 -7.88 3.97
CA ALA A 90 5.63 -7.06 3.43
C ALA A 90 5.93 -7.50 2.00
N THR A 91 5.93 -6.54 1.09
CA THR A 91 6.16 -6.75 -0.35
C THR A 91 7.17 -5.73 -0.87
N PRO A 92 8.42 -5.75 -0.35
CA PRO A 92 9.46 -4.84 -0.80
C PRO A 92 9.78 -5.05 -2.29
N GLY A 93 10.43 -4.06 -2.89
CA GLY A 93 10.94 -4.12 -4.24
C GLY A 93 10.65 -2.88 -5.05
N HIS A 94 9.40 -2.42 -5.15
CA HIS A 94 9.11 -1.09 -5.68
C HIS A 94 9.66 -0.01 -4.73
N THR A 95 9.33 -0.10 -3.45
CA THR A 95 10.04 0.57 -2.35
C THR A 95 10.38 -0.44 -1.25
N PRO A 96 11.34 -0.15 -0.36
CA PRO A 96 11.64 -1.03 0.77
C PRO A 96 10.45 -1.21 1.71
N ALA A 97 9.55 -0.23 1.75
CA ALA A 97 8.44 -0.16 2.70
C ALA A 97 7.09 -0.59 2.12
N CYS A 98 7.05 -1.12 0.89
CA CYS A 98 5.79 -1.59 0.31
C CYS A 98 5.15 -2.70 1.15
N MET A 99 3.84 -2.59 1.32
CA MET A 99 3.01 -3.58 2.00
C MET A 99 1.71 -3.82 1.24
N VAL A 100 1.27 -5.05 1.27
CA VAL A 100 -0.04 -5.48 0.83
C VAL A 100 -0.91 -5.70 2.07
N HIS A 101 -2.13 -5.19 2.05
CA HIS A 101 -3.11 -5.36 3.11
C HIS A 101 -4.22 -6.30 2.67
N VAL A 102 -4.45 -7.37 3.45
CA VAL A 102 -5.49 -8.36 3.19
C VAL A 102 -6.61 -8.23 4.20
N MET A 103 -7.84 -8.01 3.72
CA MET A 103 -9.04 -7.74 4.53
C MET A 103 -10.20 -8.60 4.04
N GLY A 104 -10.50 -9.71 4.72
CA GLY A 104 -11.50 -10.67 4.23
C GLY A 104 -11.08 -11.29 2.90
N ASN A 105 -11.85 -11.05 1.83
CA ASN A 105 -11.52 -11.47 0.47
C ASN A 105 -10.98 -10.34 -0.42
N ALA A 106 -10.58 -9.22 0.15
CA ALA A 106 -10.01 -8.08 -0.56
C ALA A 106 -8.54 -7.90 -0.20
N THR A 107 -7.71 -7.67 -1.20
CA THR A 107 -6.28 -7.42 -1.08
C THR A 107 -5.93 -6.11 -1.76
N PHE A 108 -5.30 -5.20 -1.03
CA PHE A 108 -4.86 -3.91 -1.53
C PHE A 108 -3.37 -4.00 -1.85
N ALA A 109 -3.06 -4.12 -3.15
CA ALA A 109 -1.73 -4.51 -3.62
C ALA A 109 -0.70 -3.37 -3.61
N GLY A 110 -1.14 -2.11 -3.47
CA GLY A 110 -0.24 -0.98 -3.68
C GLY A 110 0.39 -1.05 -5.07
N ASP A 111 1.66 -0.69 -5.15
CA ASP A 111 2.46 -0.76 -6.38
C ASP A 111 3.31 -2.03 -6.48
N THR A 112 2.95 -3.08 -5.73
CA THR A 112 3.61 -4.37 -5.88
C THR A 112 3.28 -5.00 -7.23
N MET A 113 2.02 -4.87 -7.69
CA MET A 113 1.58 -5.37 -8.99
C MET A 113 0.41 -4.52 -9.52
N PHE A 114 0.20 -4.55 -10.82
CA PHE A 114 -0.85 -3.84 -11.54
C PHE A 114 -1.84 -4.84 -12.14
N MET A 115 -2.76 -4.36 -12.98
CA MET A 115 -3.66 -5.26 -13.73
C MET A 115 -2.87 -6.28 -14.55
N PRO A 116 -3.42 -7.48 -14.83
CA PRO A 116 -2.69 -8.57 -15.49
C PRO A 116 -1.94 -8.17 -16.77
N ASP A 117 -2.51 -7.23 -17.53
CA ASP A 117 -1.90 -6.68 -18.75
C ASP A 117 -0.97 -5.48 -18.48
N GLY A 118 -0.82 -5.07 -17.24
CA GLY A 118 0.03 -3.96 -16.79
C GLY A 118 1.33 -4.38 -16.11
N GLY A 119 1.40 -5.62 -15.64
CA GLY A 119 2.58 -6.17 -14.97
C GLY A 119 2.79 -5.62 -13.56
N SER A 120 3.97 -5.09 -13.28
CA SER A 120 4.35 -4.57 -11.96
C SER A 120 4.90 -3.14 -12.04
N ALA A 121 5.02 -2.50 -10.86
CA ALA A 121 5.72 -1.22 -10.77
C ALA A 121 7.22 -1.39 -11.06
N ARG A 122 7.85 -0.27 -11.38
CA ARG A 122 9.31 -0.19 -11.54
C ARG A 122 10.01 -0.36 -10.18
N ALA A 123 11.23 -0.90 -10.20
CA ALA A 123 12.03 -1.16 -9.01
C ALA A 123 13.41 -0.47 -9.04
N ASP A 124 13.57 0.55 -9.88
CA ASP A 124 14.81 1.28 -10.09
C ASP A 124 14.91 2.60 -9.31
N PHE A 125 14.00 2.82 -8.37
CA PHE A 125 14.08 3.93 -7.43
C PHE A 125 15.08 3.66 -6.30
N PRO A 126 15.59 4.71 -5.63
CA PRO A 126 16.47 4.55 -4.48
C PRO A 126 15.85 3.64 -3.41
N GLY A 127 16.49 2.50 -3.15
CA GLY A 127 16.01 1.47 -2.24
C GLY A 127 15.09 0.42 -2.88
N GLY A 128 14.77 0.55 -4.18
CA GLY A 128 14.06 -0.49 -4.92
C GLY A 128 14.96 -1.65 -5.33
N ASP A 129 14.39 -2.83 -5.52
CA ASP A 129 15.08 -4.04 -5.96
C ASP A 129 14.13 -4.95 -6.74
N ALA A 130 14.52 -5.29 -7.98
CA ALA A 130 13.67 -6.10 -8.87
C ALA A 130 13.55 -7.56 -8.43
N GLY A 131 14.57 -8.11 -7.75
CA GLY A 131 14.52 -9.46 -7.20
C GLY A 131 13.56 -9.54 -6.02
N GLU A 132 13.65 -8.58 -5.09
CA GLU A 132 12.68 -8.46 -3.99
C GLU A 132 11.25 -8.26 -4.52
N LEU A 133 11.07 -7.46 -5.59
CA LEU A 133 9.75 -7.25 -6.19
C LEU A 133 9.19 -8.55 -6.77
N TYR A 134 10.02 -9.32 -7.47
CA TYR A 134 9.63 -10.62 -8.00
C TYR A 134 9.18 -11.57 -6.87
N ASP A 135 9.98 -11.71 -5.82
CA ASP A 135 9.65 -12.55 -4.66
C ASP A 135 8.36 -12.07 -3.96
N SER A 136 8.15 -10.76 -3.91
CA SER A 136 6.95 -10.14 -3.36
C SER A 136 5.69 -10.47 -4.18
N ILE A 137 5.77 -10.43 -5.51
CA ILE A 137 4.69 -10.83 -6.40
C ILE A 137 4.36 -12.32 -6.20
N GLU A 138 5.37 -13.18 -6.23
CA GLU A 138 5.18 -14.62 -5.97
C GLU A 138 4.49 -14.86 -4.61
N LYS A 139 4.87 -14.10 -3.58
CA LYS A 139 4.24 -14.17 -2.26
C LYS A 139 2.76 -13.77 -2.31
N VAL A 140 2.39 -12.71 -3.01
CA VAL A 140 0.97 -12.31 -3.17
C VAL A 140 0.19 -13.38 -3.93
N LEU A 141 0.79 -13.98 -4.96
CA LEU A 141 0.17 -15.04 -5.74
C LEU A 141 -0.04 -16.37 -4.96
N THR A 142 0.51 -16.49 -3.75
CA THR A 142 0.15 -17.62 -2.86
C THR A 142 -1.23 -17.51 -2.23
N LEU A 143 -1.87 -16.34 -2.30
CA LEU A 143 -3.24 -16.15 -1.82
C LEU A 143 -4.23 -17.01 -2.64
N PRO A 144 -5.44 -17.29 -2.09
CA PRO A 144 -6.47 -18.04 -2.82
C PRO A 144 -6.79 -17.45 -4.19
N ASP A 145 -7.08 -18.30 -5.17
CA ASP A 145 -7.33 -17.89 -6.55
C ASP A 145 -8.51 -16.89 -6.70
N ASP A 146 -9.52 -17.01 -5.84
CA ASP A 146 -10.69 -16.12 -5.79
C ASP A 146 -10.47 -14.84 -4.96
N MET A 147 -9.28 -14.61 -4.45
CA MET A 147 -8.92 -13.38 -3.75
C MET A 147 -8.96 -12.22 -4.72
N ARG A 148 -9.70 -11.18 -4.34
CA ARG A 148 -9.82 -9.93 -5.11
C ARG A 148 -8.62 -9.04 -4.83
N LEU A 149 -7.97 -8.57 -5.89
CA LEU A 149 -6.83 -7.67 -5.83
C LEU A 149 -7.27 -6.27 -6.28
N PHE A 150 -7.01 -5.27 -5.45
CA PHE A 150 -7.27 -3.86 -5.74
C PHE A 150 -5.96 -3.14 -6.00
N MET A 151 -5.87 -2.54 -7.18
CA MET A 151 -4.67 -1.89 -7.68
C MET A 151 -4.66 -0.40 -7.37
N CYS A 152 -3.48 0.17 -7.13
CA CYS A 152 -3.30 1.62 -7.00
C CYS A 152 -3.37 2.33 -8.35
N HIS A 153 -2.80 1.73 -9.40
CA HIS A 153 -2.68 2.29 -10.73
C HIS A 153 -3.20 1.34 -11.80
N ASP A 154 -3.83 1.90 -12.82
CA ASP A 154 -4.09 1.23 -14.08
C ASP A 154 -3.91 2.22 -15.24
N TYR A 155 -3.19 1.81 -16.26
CA TYR A 155 -2.83 2.63 -17.39
C TYR A 155 -3.66 2.34 -18.66
N GLY A 156 -4.61 1.40 -18.57
CA GLY A 156 -5.48 0.99 -19.68
C GLY A 156 -4.72 0.59 -20.95
N PRO A 157 -3.79 -0.39 -20.90
CA PRO A 157 -3.00 -0.75 -22.06
C PRO A 157 -3.87 -1.02 -23.29
N ASN A 158 -3.40 -0.64 -24.49
CA ASN A 158 -4.08 -0.81 -25.76
C ASN A 158 -5.46 -0.09 -25.86
N GLY A 159 -5.72 0.90 -24.97
CA GLY A 159 -6.98 1.67 -24.95
C GLY A 159 -8.13 0.94 -24.26
N ARG A 160 -7.85 -0.06 -23.46
CA ARG A 160 -8.83 -0.69 -22.55
C ARG A 160 -9.35 0.35 -21.54
N ASP A 161 -10.59 0.21 -21.13
CA ASP A 161 -11.13 1.00 -20.03
C ASP A 161 -10.35 0.76 -18.73
N ILE A 162 -10.22 1.80 -17.91
CA ILE A 162 -9.55 1.74 -16.61
C ILE A 162 -10.28 0.77 -15.71
N ALA A 163 -9.53 -0.15 -15.10
CA ALA A 163 -9.99 -1.10 -14.10
C ALA A 163 -9.13 -0.98 -12.83
N TRP A 164 -9.69 -1.35 -11.71
CA TRP A 164 -9.03 -1.25 -10.40
C TRP A 164 -9.07 -2.55 -9.60
N GLU A 165 -9.68 -3.57 -10.16
CA GLU A 165 -9.89 -4.85 -9.51
C GLU A 165 -9.64 -6.00 -10.47
N THR A 166 -8.95 -7.01 -9.98
CA THR A 166 -8.71 -8.31 -10.64
C THR A 166 -8.75 -9.42 -9.59
N THR A 167 -8.34 -10.63 -9.95
CA THR A 167 -8.22 -11.76 -9.02
C THR A 167 -6.83 -12.37 -9.09
N VAL A 168 -6.46 -13.13 -8.04
CA VAL A 168 -5.21 -13.90 -8.04
C VAL A 168 -5.17 -14.89 -9.20
N ALA A 169 -6.32 -15.50 -9.55
CA ALA A 169 -6.41 -16.41 -10.69
C ALA A 169 -6.10 -15.70 -12.02
N ASP A 170 -6.63 -14.49 -12.22
CA ASP A 170 -6.37 -13.72 -13.44
C ASP A 170 -4.89 -13.32 -13.55
N GLU A 171 -4.26 -12.92 -12.44
CA GLU A 171 -2.82 -12.60 -12.40
C GLU A 171 -1.95 -13.82 -12.75
N LYS A 172 -2.29 -15.01 -12.24
CA LYS A 172 -1.57 -16.25 -12.55
C LYS A 172 -1.72 -16.69 -14.01
N ALA A 173 -2.74 -16.24 -14.71
CA ALA A 173 -3.02 -16.61 -16.09
C ALA A 173 -2.22 -15.79 -17.12
N HIS A 174 -1.58 -14.71 -16.71
CA HIS A 174 -0.79 -13.79 -17.51
C HIS A 174 0.69 -13.78 -17.13
#